data_377b74be487c1120085ed85b7aebd244
#
_entry.id   377b74be487c1120085ed85b7aebd244
#
_cell.length_a   1.000
_cell.length_b   1.000
_cell.length_c   1.000
_cell.angle_alpha   90.00
_cell.angle_beta   90.00
_cell.angle_gamma   90.00
#
_symmetry.space_group_name_H-M   'P 1'
#
loop_
_entity.id
_entity.type
_entity.pdbx_description
1 polymer ?
#
loop_
_entity_poly.entity_id
_entity_poly.type
_entity_poly.pdbx_seq_one_letter_code
_entity_poly.pdbx_strand_id
1 'polypeptide(L)'
;MITAESFIQAAKGHGFSLYTGVPCSYLKPFINYVIDAEDLEYVGATNEGDAVAIASGAELGGKRAVVMFQNSGFGNTVNPLTSLN
;
A
#
# COMPACT_ATOMS: atom_id res chain seq x y z
N MET A 1 1.82 16.12 13.28
CA MET A 1 1.89 15.41 11.98
C MET A 1 2.52 14.04 12.19
N ILE A 2 1.92 13.01 11.61
CA ILE A 2 2.47 11.65 11.71
C ILE A 2 3.63 11.51 10.72
N THR A 3 4.74 10.90 11.17
CA THR A 3 5.87 10.65 10.28
C THR A 3 5.70 9.32 9.56
N ALA A 4 6.37 9.16 8.41
CA ALA A 4 6.38 7.89 7.68
C ALA A 4 6.86 6.77 8.59
N GLU A 5 7.96 6.99 9.32
CA GLU A 5 8.51 5.99 10.22
C GLU A 5 7.50 5.56 11.29
N SER A 6 6.85 6.51 11.98
CA SER A 6 5.91 6.16 13.04
C SER A 6 4.70 5.41 12.52
N PHE A 7 4.17 5.80 11.35
CA PHE A 7 3.05 5.12 10.74
C PHE A 7 3.41 3.68 10.35
N ILE A 8 4.54 3.51 9.66
CA ILE A 8 4.93 2.20 9.15
C ILE A 8 5.35 1.26 10.27
N GLN A 9 6.01 1.77 11.32
CA GLN A 9 6.34 0.95 12.48
C GLN A 9 5.08 0.46 13.20
N ALA A 10 4.07 1.32 13.33
CA ALA A 10 2.80 0.92 13.92
C ALA A 10 2.11 -0.16 13.08
N ALA A 11 2.06 0.02 11.75
CA ALA A 11 1.47 -0.96 10.84
C ALA A 11 2.22 -2.29 10.91
N LYS A 12 3.54 -2.26 10.97
CA LYS A 12 4.37 -3.47 11.11
C LYS A 12 4.03 -4.22 12.38
N GLY A 13 3.81 -3.51 13.49
CA GLY A 13 3.40 -4.11 14.75
C GLY A 13 2.06 -4.85 14.66
N HIS A 14 1.22 -4.49 13.69
CA HIS A 14 -0.04 -5.17 13.42
C HIS A 14 0.07 -6.19 12.27
N GLY A 15 1.26 -6.51 11.82
CA GLY A 15 1.50 -7.56 10.84
C GLY A 15 1.44 -7.14 9.38
N PHE A 16 1.38 -5.85 9.08
CA PHE A 16 1.39 -5.38 7.69
C PHE A 16 2.81 -5.39 7.15
N SER A 17 3.07 -6.18 6.13
CA SER A 17 4.40 -6.38 5.58
C SER A 17 4.55 -6.02 4.10
N LEU A 18 3.46 -5.88 3.36
CA LEU A 18 3.49 -5.54 1.94
C LEU A 18 2.78 -4.21 1.71
N TYR A 19 3.42 -3.35 0.95
CA TYR A 19 2.89 -2.03 0.60
C TYR A 19 2.81 -1.93 -0.91
N THR A 20 1.70 -1.41 -1.41
CA THR A 20 1.53 -1.16 -2.83
C THR A 20 0.80 0.16 -3.03
N GLY A 21 0.92 0.73 -4.20
CA GLY A 21 0.26 2.00 -4.50
C GLY A 21 0.80 2.61 -5.76
N VAL A 22 0.25 3.78 -6.09
CA VAL A 22 0.71 4.57 -7.22
C VAL A 22 1.61 5.69 -6.67
N PRO A 23 2.89 5.74 -7.08
CA PRO A 23 3.80 6.74 -6.54
C PRO A 23 3.33 8.17 -6.82
N CYS A 24 3.43 9.02 -5.81
CA CYS A 24 3.21 10.45 -5.95
C CYS A 24 4.10 11.17 -4.93
N SER A 25 4.26 12.48 -5.11
CA SER A 25 5.18 13.25 -4.26
C SER A 25 4.80 13.23 -2.78
N TYR A 26 3.51 13.17 -2.47
CA TYR A 26 3.04 13.14 -1.08
C TYR A 26 3.35 11.82 -0.39
N LEU A 27 3.41 10.73 -1.14
CA LEU A 27 3.66 9.41 -0.60
C LEU A 27 5.13 9.02 -0.61
N LYS A 28 5.98 9.82 -1.24
CA LYS A 28 7.39 9.50 -1.41
C LYS A 28 8.11 9.15 -0.10
N PRO A 29 7.92 9.88 1.01
CA PRO A 29 8.57 9.49 2.27
C PRO A 29 8.17 8.10 2.76
N PHE A 30 6.90 7.73 2.59
CA PHE A 30 6.40 6.41 2.98
C PHE A 30 6.99 5.32 2.09
N ILE A 31 6.98 5.54 0.77
CA ILE A 31 7.50 4.59 -0.20
C ILE A 31 8.99 4.34 0.03
N ASN A 32 9.77 5.41 0.20
CA ASN A 32 11.20 5.28 0.44
C ASN A 32 11.50 4.55 1.74
N TYR A 33 10.72 4.79 2.78
CA TYR A 33 10.91 4.09 4.05
C TYR A 33 10.71 2.58 3.88
N VAL A 34 9.65 2.19 3.15
CA VAL A 34 9.36 0.78 2.91
C VAL A 34 10.45 0.12 2.06
N ILE A 35 10.89 0.80 1.00
CA ILE A 35 11.93 0.26 0.12
C ILE A 35 13.23 0.01 0.88
N ASP A 36 13.59 0.90 1.81
CA ASP A 36 14.81 0.79 2.58
C ASP A 36 14.72 -0.23 3.71
N ALA A 37 13.53 -0.66 4.07
CA ALA A 37 13.33 -1.63 5.17
C ALA A 37 13.51 -3.06 4.66
N GLU A 38 14.34 -3.84 5.32
CA GLU A 38 14.67 -5.21 4.90
C GLU A 38 13.52 -6.19 5.04
N ASP A 39 12.62 -5.94 5.97
CA ASP A 39 11.52 -6.85 6.30
C ASP A 39 10.17 -6.42 5.74
N LEU A 40 10.16 -5.41 4.87
CA LEU A 40 8.96 -4.93 4.22
C LEU A 40 9.11 -5.02 2.71
N GLU A 41 7.98 -5.17 2.01
CA GLU A 41 7.96 -5.25 0.55
C GLU A 41 7.15 -4.09 -0.03
N TYR A 42 7.63 -3.52 -1.13
CA TYR A 42 6.90 -2.52 -1.87
C TYR A 42 6.71 -2.98 -3.31
N VAL A 43 5.47 -2.95 -3.80
CA VAL A 43 5.14 -3.28 -5.18
C VAL A 43 4.45 -2.06 -5.79
N GLY A 44 5.09 -1.41 -6.74
CA GLY A 44 4.51 -0.27 -7.44
C GLY A 44 3.41 -0.72 -8.40
N ALA A 45 2.35 0.07 -8.51
CA ALA A 45 1.26 -0.18 -9.43
C ALA A 45 1.13 0.94 -10.44
N THR A 46 0.55 0.64 -11.60
CA THR A 46 0.37 1.63 -12.67
C THR A 46 -0.88 2.47 -12.46
N ASN A 47 -1.86 1.95 -11.75
CA ASN A 47 -3.03 2.71 -11.33
C ASN A 47 -3.57 2.16 -10.01
N GLU A 48 -4.49 2.89 -9.41
CA GLU A 48 -4.99 2.57 -8.07
C GLU A 48 -5.78 1.26 -8.05
N GLY A 49 -6.49 0.95 -9.12
CA GLY A 49 -7.21 -0.32 -9.24
C GLY A 49 -6.26 -1.51 -9.22
N ASP A 50 -5.12 -1.39 -9.91
CA ASP A 50 -4.09 -2.42 -9.89
C ASP A 50 -3.50 -2.59 -8.49
N ALA A 51 -3.32 -1.49 -7.75
CA ALA A 51 -2.81 -1.54 -6.39
C ALA A 51 -3.75 -2.33 -5.48
N VAL A 52 -5.06 -2.11 -5.59
CA VAL A 52 -6.04 -2.88 -4.81
C VAL A 52 -5.99 -4.36 -5.18
N ALA A 53 -5.87 -4.68 -6.47
CA ALA A 53 -5.78 -6.07 -6.91
C ALA A 53 -4.51 -6.75 -6.37
N ILE A 54 -3.37 -6.06 -6.38
CA ILE A 54 -2.11 -6.57 -5.83
C ILE A 54 -2.28 -6.86 -4.33
N ALA A 55 -2.86 -5.91 -3.59
CA ALA A 55 -3.07 -6.07 -2.15
C ALA A 55 -4.02 -7.24 -1.86
N SER A 56 -5.09 -7.38 -2.64
CA SER A 56 -6.03 -8.49 -2.47
C SER A 56 -5.36 -9.84 -2.71
N GLY A 57 -4.51 -9.93 -3.74
CA GLY A 57 -3.75 -11.14 -4.01
C GLY A 57 -2.78 -11.48 -2.87
N ALA A 58 -2.12 -10.47 -2.31
CA ALA A 58 -1.20 -10.65 -1.19
C ALA A 58 -1.95 -11.17 0.05
N GLU A 59 -3.12 -10.63 0.34
CA GLU A 59 -3.95 -11.08 1.46
C GLU A 59 -4.38 -12.54 1.28
N LEU A 60 -4.77 -12.92 0.07
CA LEU A 60 -5.10 -14.32 -0.23
C LEU A 60 -3.89 -15.24 -0.04
N GLY A 61 -2.69 -14.72 -0.28
CA GLY A 61 -1.44 -15.44 -0.07
C GLY A 61 -0.93 -15.43 1.36
N GLY A 62 -1.66 -14.83 2.29
CA GLY A 62 -1.32 -14.82 3.70
C GLY A 62 -0.52 -13.61 4.19
N LYS A 63 -0.33 -12.60 3.34
CA LYS A 63 0.35 -11.37 3.72
C LYS A 63 -0.65 -10.24 3.93
N ARG A 64 -0.45 -9.46 4.98
CA ARG A 64 -1.28 -8.27 5.21
C ARG A 64 -0.70 -7.09 4.45
N ALA A 65 -1.54 -6.41 3.68
CA ALA A 65 -1.11 -5.39 2.74
C ALA A 65 -1.73 -4.03 3.02
N VAL A 66 -0.97 -2.98 2.73
CA VAL A 66 -1.41 -1.59 2.79
C VAL A 66 -1.42 -1.03 1.37
N VAL A 67 -2.52 -0.41 0.97
CA VAL A 67 -2.62 0.30 -0.31
C VAL A 67 -2.51 1.80 -0.04
N MET A 68 -1.58 2.45 -0.73
CA MET A 68 -1.34 3.89 -0.61
C MET A 68 -1.66 4.59 -1.92
N PHE A 69 -2.50 5.59 -1.86
CA PHE A 69 -2.80 6.41 -3.05
C PHE A 69 -3.32 7.78 -2.61
N GLN A 70 -3.23 8.75 -3.51
CA GLN A 70 -3.79 10.05 -3.22
C GLN A 70 -5.30 10.05 -3.51
N ASN A 71 -5.99 11.03 -2.92
CA ASN A 71 -7.44 11.09 -2.95
C ASN A 71 -8.01 11.09 -4.39
N SER A 72 -7.32 11.71 -5.33
CA SER A 72 -7.75 11.76 -6.73
C SER A 72 -7.79 10.37 -7.39
N GLY A 73 -7.06 9.40 -6.83
CA GLY A 73 -7.05 8.03 -7.36
C GLY A 73 -8.16 7.14 -6.83
N PHE A 74 -8.99 7.64 -5.90
CA PHE A 74 -10.00 6.80 -5.25
C PHE A 74 -10.99 6.18 -6.24
N GLY A 75 -11.37 6.93 -7.28
CA GLY A 75 -12.31 6.43 -8.28
C GLY A 75 -11.84 5.15 -8.97
N ASN A 76 -10.52 4.98 -9.15
CA ASN A 76 -9.96 3.80 -9.77
C ASN A 76 -10.01 2.56 -8.88
N THR A 77 -10.33 2.73 -7.60
CA THR A 77 -10.41 1.61 -6.65
C THR A 77 -11.83 1.06 -6.52
N VAL A 78 -12.84 1.76 -7.05
CA VAL A 78 -14.25 1.40 -6.84
C VAL A 78 -14.56 0.01 -7.36
N ASN A 79 -14.21 -0.29 -8.62
CA ASN A 79 -14.51 -1.58 -9.20
C ASN A 79 -13.79 -2.73 -8.47
N PRO A 80 -12.47 -2.71 -8.28
CA PRO A 80 -11.83 -3.80 -7.54
C PRO A 80 -12.32 -3.93 -6.10
N LEU A 81 -12.65 -2.84 -5.41
CA LEU A 81 -13.16 -2.93 -4.05
C LEU A 81 -14.54 -3.60 -4.01
N THR A 82 -15.38 -3.34 -4.99
CA THR A 82 -16.72 -3.93 -5.05
C THR A 82 -16.69 -5.35 -5.60
N SER A 83 -15.76 -5.67 -6.50
CA SER A 83 -15.68 -6.97 -7.15
C SER A 83 -14.92 -8.01 -6.34
N LEU A 84 -13.94 -7.59 -5.53
CA LEU A 84 -13.06 -8.50 -4.79
C LEU A 84 -13.50 -8.71 -3.33
N ASN A 85 -14.43 -7.93 -2.88
CA ASN A 85 -15.03 -8.11 -1.56
C ASN A 85 -16.28 -8.98 -1.66
#